data_7c821fad25137c09871336bf5c8874b1
#
_entry.id   7c821fad25137c09871336bf5c8874b1
#
_cell.length_a   1.000
_cell.length_b   1.000
_cell.length_c   1.000
_cell.angle_alpha   90.00
_cell.angle_beta   90.00
_cell.angle_gamma   90.00
#
_symmetry.space_group_name_H-M   'P 1'
#
loop_
_entity.id
_entity.type
_entity.pdbx_description
1 polymer ?
#
loop_
_entity_poly.entity_id
_entity_poly.type
_entity_poly.pdbx_seq_one_letter_code
_entity_poly.pdbx_strand_id
1 'polypeptide(L)'
;MAAKITKNLYANGASASDPKDVSTYAHMFGCWETLHIIKKGMEESGYSGVGDRAKLIEAVESMSDMPLSQAHPQGAKIFNGKTHQTFGHQYITKMTNGKLVLAHTTSIEDTFYPDEVDYTKQSF
;
A
#
# COMPACT_ATOMS: atom_id res chain seq x y z
N MET A 1 5.24 14.90 2.07
CA MET A 1 3.94 14.26 1.73
C MET A 1 3.01 14.20 2.96
N ALA A 2 3.39 13.59 4.08
CA ALA A 2 2.57 13.49 5.29
C ALA A 2 1.94 14.82 5.73
N ALA A 3 2.73 15.88 5.85
CA ALA A 3 2.23 17.20 6.26
C ALA A 3 1.14 17.76 5.33
N LYS A 4 1.21 17.49 4.02
CA LYS A 4 0.20 17.93 3.05
C LYS A 4 -1.11 17.14 3.22
N ILE A 5 -1.02 15.83 3.42
CA ILE A 5 -2.18 14.97 3.64
C ILE A 5 -2.85 15.36 4.95
N THR A 6 -2.09 15.50 6.04
CA THR A 6 -2.59 15.91 7.35
C THR A 6 -3.31 17.25 7.27
N LYS A 7 -2.71 18.25 6.62
CA LYS A 7 -3.34 19.56 6.46
C LYS A 7 -4.68 19.46 5.73
N ASN A 8 -4.77 18.66 4.68
CA ASN A 8 -6.02 18.49 3.94
C ASN A 8 -7.09 17.77 4.75
N LEU A 9 -6.74 16.75 5.52
CA LEU A 9 -7.68 16.03 6.38
C LEU A 9 -8.27 16.94 7.44
N TYR A 10 -7.46 17.72 8.15
CA TYR A 10 -7.95 18.65 9.17
C TYR A 10 -8.78 19.78 8.57
N ALA A 11 -8.42 20.28 7.40
CA ALA A 11 -9.22 21.28 6.69
C ALA A 11 -10.62 20.78 6.31
N ASN A 12 -10.80 19.46 6.17
CA ASN A 12 -12.08 18.82 5.84
C ASN A 12 -12.80 18.20 7.05
N GLY A 13 -12.46 18.63 8.27
CA GLY A 13 -13.18 18.27 9.49
C GLY A 13 -12.77 16.95 10.14
N ALA A 14 -11.68 16.31 9.70
CA ALA A 14 -11.13 15.19 10.44
C ALA A 14 -10.63 15.67 11.80
N SER A 15 -11.02 14.97 12.86
CA SER A 15 -10.50 15.23 14.21
C SER A 15 -9.50 14.15 14.57
N ALA A 16 -8.32 14.55 15.07
CA ALA A 16 -7.40 13.64 15.74
C ALA A 16 -7.23 14.14 17.17
N SER A 17 -7.18 13.21 18.11
CA SER A 17 -6.92 13.53 19.52
C SER A 17 -5.54 14.13 19.73
N ASP A 18 -4.58 13.76 18.91
CA ASP A 18 -3.23 14.36 18.85
C ASP A 18 -2.74 14.44 17.39
N PRO A 19 -2.52 15.65 16.86
CA PRO A 19 -1.95 15.82 15.51
C PRO A 19 -0.51 15.32 15.37
N LYS A 20 0.14 14.95 16.47
CA LYS A 20 1.49 14.35 16.49
C LYS A 20 1.44 12.82 16.55
N ASP A 21 0.26 12.21 16.69
CA ASP A 21 0.12 10.77 16.65
C ASP A 21 0.36 10.25 15.24
N VAL A 22 1.54 9.69 15.04
CA VAL A 22 1.98 9.12 13.76
C VAL A 22 1.43 7.72 13.50
N SER A 23 0.79 7.08 14.49
CA SER A 23 0.25 5.72 14.34
C SER A 23 -0.85 5.64 13.28
N THR A 24 -1.60 6.72 13.13
CA THR A 24 -2.67 6.85 12.14
C THR A 24 -2.15 6.96 10.70
N TYR A 25 -0.90 7.40 10.51
CA TYR A 25 -0.36 7.63 9.18
C TYR A 25 -0.13 6.34 8.37
N ALA A 26 0.17 5.23 9.02
CA ALA A 26 0.38 3.96 8.33
C ALA A 26 -0.85 3.54 7.52
N HIS A 27 -2.05 3.63 8.12
CA HIS A 27 -3.30 3.33 7.43
C HIS A 27 -3.62 4.32 6.30
N MET A 28 -3.36 5.61 6.52
CA MET A 28 -3.54 6.64 5.49
C MET A 28 -2.63 6.41 4.30
N PHE A 29 -1.38 6.06 4.52
CA PHE A 29 -0.45 5.72 3.45
C PHE A 29 -0.87 4.44 2.74
N GLY A 30 -1.37 3.43 3.46
CA GLY A 30 -1.92 2.22 2.86
C GLY A 30 -3.09 2.54 1.90
N CYS A 31 -4.04 3.38 2.31
CA CYS A 31 -5.11 3.84 1.44
C CYS A 31 -4.59 4.62 0.23
N TRP A 32 -3.64 5.51 0.42
CA TRP A 32 -3.02 6.27 -0.66
C TRP A 32 -2.35 5.35 -1.68
N GLU A 33 -1.57 4.40 -1.22
CA GLU A 33 -0.87 3.44 -2.07
C GLU A 33 -1.85 2.54 -2.84
N THR A 34 -2.91 2.07 -2.18
CA THR A 34 -3.98 1.29 -2.82
C THR A 34 -4.66 2.06 -3.95
N LEU A 35 -4.98 3.33 -3.74
CA LEU A 35 -5.55 4.17 -4.78
C LEU A 35 -4.60 4.34 -5.98
N HIS A 36 -3.29 4.40 -5.75
CA HIS A 36 -2.32 4.49 -6.84
C HIS A 36 -2.16 3.17 -7.59
N ILE A 37 -2.28 2.03 -6.91
CA ILE A 37 -2.32 0.70 -7.55
C ILE A 37 -3.56 0.60 -8.46
N ILE A 38 -4.73 0.94 -7.95
CA ILE A 38 -5.98 0.93 -8.72
C ILE A 38 -5.86 1.89 -9.92
N LYS A 39 -5.39 3.11 -9.69
CA LYS A 39 -5.19 4.10 -10.76
C LYS A 39 -4.29 3.55 -11.85
N LYS A 40 -3.15 2.97 -11.48
CA LYS A 40 -2.22 2.37 -12.43
C LYS A 40 -2.88 1.22 -13.21
N GLY A 41 -3.61 0.35 -12.53
CA GLY A 41 -4.36 -0.73 -13.18
C GLY A 41 -5.39 -0.23 -14.17
N MET A 42 -6.12 0.85 -13.83
CA MET A 42 -7.08 1.48 -14.75
C MET A 42 -6.40 2.08 -15.97
N GLU A 43 -5.25 2.74 -15.79
CA GLU A 43 -4.47 3.32 -16.90
C GLU A 43 -3.92 2.23 -17.82
N GLU A 44 -3.35 1.16 -17.27
CA GLU A 44 -2.74 0.06 -18.04
C GLU A 44 -3.79 -0.82 -18.75
N SER A 45 -4.96 -1.02 -18.14
CA SER A 45 -6.05 -1.79 -18.74
C SER A 45 -6.90 -1.01 -19.75
N GLY A 46 -6.77 0.32 -19.80
CA GLY A 46 -7.67 1.18 -20.54
C GLY A 46 -9.11 1.15 -20.00
N TYR A 47 -9.26 0.97 -18.68
CA TYR A 47 -10.56 0.86 -18.02
C TYR A 47 -11.46 2.08 -18.31
N SER A 48 -12.63 1.81 -18.85
CA SER A 48 -13.63 2.85 -19.20
C SER A 48 -14.96 2.69 -18.44
N GLY A 49 -15.16 1.57 -17.77
CA GLY A 49 -16.38 1.32 -17.00
C GLY A 49 -16.50 -0.12 -16.51
N VAL A 50 -17.60 -0.43 -15.85
CA VAL A 50 -17.83 -1.73 -15.17
C VAL A 50 -17.67 -2.94 -16.11
N GLY A 51 -17.92 -2.76 -17.41
CA GLY A 51 -17.71 -3.80 -18.42
C GLY A 51 -16.23 -4.24 -18.57
N ASP A 52 -15.28 -3.37 -18.17
CA ASP A 52 -13.84 -3.65 -18.29
C ASP A 52 -13.23 -4.21 -17.00
N ARG A 53 -14.05 -4.62 -16.02
CA ARG A 53 -13.56 -5.10 -14.72
C ARG A 53 -12.54 -6.24 -14.82
N ALA A 54 -12.76 -7.18 -15.75
CA ALA A 54 -11.85 -8.30 -15.95
C ALA A 54 -10.47 -7.84 -16.41
N LYS A 55 -10.40 -6.87 -17.34
CA LYS A 55 -9.15 -6.26 -17.79
C LYS A 55 -8.42 -5.53 -16.67
N LEU A 56 -9.18 -4.84 -15.81
CA LEU A 56 -8.60 -4.16 -14.65
C LEU A 56 -7.98 -5.16 -13.67
N ILE A 57 -8.68 -6.25 -13.37
CA ILE A 57 -8.18 -7.31 -12.49
C ILE A 57 -6.90 -7.91 -13.08
N GLU A 58 -6.92 -8.29 -14.36
CA GLU A 58 -5.74 -8.84 -15.05
C GLU A 58 -4.55 -7.87 -15.04
N ALA A 59 -4.79 -6.58 -15.27
CA ALA A 59 -3.75 -5.57 -15.20
C ALA A 59 -3.15 -5.45 -13.79
N VAL A 60 -3.98 -5.48 -12.74
CA VAL A 60 -3.50 -5.44 -11.35
C VAL A 60 -2.75 -6.72 -10.99
N GLU A 61 -3.24 -7.89 -11.39
CA GLU A 61 -2.60 -9.19 -11.16
C GLU A 61 -1.25 -9.33 -11.85
N SER A 62 -1.06 -8.64 -12.98
CA SER A 62 0.21 -8.61 -13.72
C SER A 62 1.28 -7.70 -13.10
N MET A 63 0.91 -6.84 -12.14
CA MET A 63 1.87 -5.99 -11.46
C MET A 63 2.80 -6.83 -10.60
N SER A 64 4.08 -6.47 -10.55
CA SER A 64 5.06 -7.11 -9.67
C SER A 64 5.72 -6.08 -8.78
N ASP A 65 6.71 -5.39 -9.29
CA ASP A 65 7.54 -4.48 -8.50
C ASP A 65 6.97 -3.06 -8.46
N MET A 66 6.83 -2.55 -7.26
CA MET A 66 6.40 -1.18 -6.98
C MET A 66 7.50 -0.48 -6.18
N PRO A 67 8.41 0.26 -6.84
CA PRO A 67 9.53 0.90 -6.15
C PRO A 67 9.06 2.03 -5.23
N LEU A 68 9.90 2.37 -4.27
CA LEU A 68 9.72 3.57 -3.45
C LEU A 68 9.51 4.79 -4.34
N SER A 69 8.40 5.49 -4.12
CA SER A 69 8.00 6.65 -4.93
C SER A 69 7.00 7.52 -4.17
N GLN A 70 6.52 8.59 -4.80
CA GLN A 70 5.39 9.35 -4.24
C GLN A 70 4.09 8.54 -4.19
N ALA A 71 3.92 7.56 -5.08
CA ALA A 71 2.80 6.64 -5.07
C ALA A 71 2.93 5.59 -3.95
N HIS A 72 4.16 5.21 -3.61
CA HIS A 72 4.47 4.19 -2.60
C HIS A 72 5.44 4.75 -1.54
N PRO A 73 4.97 5.68 -0.69
CA PRO A 73 5.82 6.37 0.28
C PRO A 73 6.24 5.52 1.48
N GLN A 74 5.62 4.38 1.73
CA GLN A 74 5.98 3.45 2.80
C GLN A 74 7.16 2.54 2.43
N GLY A 75 7.66 2.60 1.21
CA GLY A 75 8.77 1.80 0.72
C GLY A 75 8.42 0.98 -0.52
N ALA A 76 9.42 0.30 -1.05
CA ALA A 76 9.23 -0.63 -2.16
C ALA A 76 8.32 -1.79 -1.74
N LYS A 77 7.57 -2.32 -2.69
CA LYS A 77 6.64 -3.43 -2.50
C LYS A 77 6.70 -4.39 -3.68
N ILE A 78 6.35 -5.64 -3.41
CA ILE A 78 6.12 -6.67 -4.43
C ILE A 78 4.66 -7.10 -4.31
N PHE A 79 3.92 -7.04 -5.41
CA PHE A 79 2.56 -7.52 -5.49
C PHE A 79 2.54 -8.96 -6.00
N ASN A 80 1.87 -9.85 -5.27
CA ASN A 80 1.64 -11.22 -5.71
C ASN A 80 0.24 -11.32 -6.35
N GLY A 81 0.19 -11.36 -7.67
CA GLY A 81 -1.06 -11.41 -8.41
C GLY A 81 -1.88 -12.69 -8.16
N LYS A 82 -1.27 -13.79 -7.73
CA LYS A 82 -2.01 -15.03 -7.41
C LYS A 82 -2.81 -14.90 -6.13
N THR A 83 -2.22 -14.33 -5.09
CA THR A 83 -2.84 -14.23 -3.77
C THR A 83 -3.46 -12.87 -3.50
N HIS A 84 -3.30 -11.90 -4.41
CA HIS A 84 -3.70 -10.51 -4.26
C HIS A 84 -3.07 -9.82 -3.02
N GLN A 85 -1.92 -10.33 -2.58
CA GLN A 85 -1.19 -9.80 -1.44
C GLN A 85 -0.05 -8.88 -1.87
N THR A 86 0.21 -7.89 -1.06
CA THR A 86 1.34 -6.99 -1.24
C THR A 86 2.34 -7.21 -0.12
N PHE A 87 3.59 -7.48 -0.48
CA PHE A 87 4.70 -7.65 0.44
C PHE A 87 5.55 -6.38 0.48
N GLY A 88 6.01 -6.01 1.65
CA GLY A 88 6.86 -4.85 1.86
C GLY A 88 7.75 -5.04 3.07
N HIS A 89 8.72 -4.14 3.24
CA HIS A 89 9.58 -4.13 4.42
C HIS A 89 8.75 -4.03 5.70
N GLN A 90 9.13 -4.80 6.72
CA GLN A 90 8.63 -4.63 8.07
C GLN A 90 9.63 -3.81 8.89
N TYR A 91 9.11 -2.87 9.66
CA TYR A 91 9.91 -1.95 10.47
C TYR A 91 9.71 -2.28 11.93
N ILE A 92 10.75 -2.80 12.57
CA ILE A 92 10.73 -3.08 14.00
C ILE A 92 11.28 -1.87 14.73
N THR A 93 10.46 -1.31 15.60
CA THR A 93 10.85 -0.15 16.41
C THR A 93 10.98 -0.55 17.88
N LYS A 94 11.81 0.19 18.62
CA LYS A 94 11.93 0.08 20.07
C LYS A 94 11.78 1.43 20.74
N MET A 95 11.26 1.40 21.95
CA MET A 95 11.22 2.58 22.80
C MET A 95 12.60 2.83 23.42
N THR A 96 13.16 4.00 23.21
CA THR A 96 14.44 4.44 23.81
C THR A 96 14.29 5.87 24.29
N ASN A 97 14.44 6.09 25.60
CA ASN A 97 14.30 7.41 26.23
C ASN A 97 13.00 8.13 25.83
N GLY A 98 11.88 7.41 25.85
CA GLY A 98 10.55 7.96 25.52
C GLY A 98 10.32 8.25 24.03
N LYS A 99 11.19 7.78 23.13
CA LYS A 99 11.06 7.93 21.68
C LYS A 99 11.08 6.57 20.99
N LEU A 100 10.25 6.42 19.94
CA LEU A 100 10.34 5.29 19.04
C LEU A 100 11.56 5.45 18.13
N VAL A 101 12.40 4.42 18.13
CA VAL A 101 13.63 4.36 17.30
C VAL A 101 13.54 3.11 16.44
N LEU A 102 13.83 3.22 15.16
CA LEU A 102 13.95 2.08 14.27
C LEU A 102 15.08 1.16 14.77
N ALA A 103 14.74 -0.09 15.06
CA ALA A 103 15.68 -1.10 15.54
C ALA A 103 16.13 -2.04 14.41
N HIS A 104 15.22 -2.39 13.50
CA HIS A 104 15.48 -3.30 12.40
C HIS A 104 14.49 -3.06 11.25
N THR A 105 14.93 -3.32 10.03
CA THR A 105 14.09 -3.40 8.83
C THR A 105 14.34 -4.76 8.18
N THR A 106 13.27 -5.53 7.92
CA THR A 106 13.38 -6.82 7.21
C THR A 106 13.63 -6.58 5.73
N SER A 107 14.19 -7.59 5.03
CA SER A 107 14.07 -7.62 3.56
C SER A 107 12.60 -7.86 3.16
N ILE A 108 12.24 -7.62 1.91
CA ILE A 108 10.88 -7.92 1.42
C ILE A 108 10.71 -9.44 1.33
N GLU A 109 11.76 -10.14 0.90
CA GLU A 109 11.79 -11.59 0.75
C GLU A 109 11.53 -12.33 2.06
N ASP A 110 12.00 -11.79 3.18
CA ASP A 110 11.73 -12.34 4.52
C ASP A 110 10.25 -12.25 4.95
N THR A 111 9.45 -11.50 4.20
CA THR A 111 8.01 -11.36 4.47
C THR A 111 7.15 -12.29 3.62
N PHE A 112 7.73 -13.01 2.66
CA PHE A 112 7.01 -13.94 1.81
C PHE A 112 6.51 -15.15 2.59
N TYR A 113 5.33 -15.63 2.20
CA TYR A 113 4.76 -16.88 2.65
C TYR A 113 4.23 -17.68 1.43
N PRO A 114 4.07 -19.01 1.56
CA PRO A 114 3.60 -19.85 0.46
C PRO A 114 2.23 -19.41 -0.08
N ASP A 115 2.05 -19.52 -1.40
CA ASP A 115 0.76 -19.27 -2.04
C ASP A 115 -0.21 -20.38 -1.64
N GLU A 116 -1.22 -20.04 -0.83
CA GLU A 116 -2.29 -20.97 -0.43
C GLU A 116 -3.45 -20.97 -1.42
N VAL A 117 -3.65 -19.87 -2.12
CA VAL A 117 -4.74 -19.66 -3.08
C VAL A 117 -4.18 -19.02 -4.35
N ASP A 118 -4.72 -19.40 -5.50
CA ASP A 118 -4.42 -18.80 -6.79
C ASP A 118 -5.69 -18.19 -7.36
N TYR A 119 -5.90 -16.92 -7.12
CA TYR A 119 -7.08 -16.16 -7.57
C TYR A 119 -7.09 -15.93 -9.08
N THR A 120 -5.93 -16.01 -9.77
CA THR A 120 -5.87 -15.86 -11.24
C THR A 120 -6.60 -16.97 -11.99
N LYS A 121 -6.91 -18.07 -11.30
CA LYS A 121 -7.68 -19.21 -11.85
C LYS A 121 -9.18 -19.14 -11.56
N GLN A 122 -9.63 -18.11 -10.86
CA GLN A 122 -11.03 -17.91 -10.56
C GLN A 122 -11.69 -17.02 -11.62
N SER A 123 -12.92 -17.34 -11.99
CA SER A 123 -13.75 -16.47 -12.83
C SER A 123 -14.46 -15.43 -11.96
N PHE A 124 -14.40 -14.19 -12.32
CA PHE A 124 -15.07 -13.08 -11.66
C PHE A 124 -16.25 -12.55 -12.48
#